data_30a9e81d3ac5cfb7d0e5d0991aa8d9d4
#
_entry.id   30a9e81d3ac5cfb7d0e5d0991aa8d9d4
#
_cell.length_a   1.000
_cell.length_b   1.000
_cell.length_c   1.000
_cell.angle_alpha   90.00
_cell.angle_beta   90.00
_cell.angle_gamma   90.00
#
_symmetry.space_group_name_H-M   'P 1'
#
loop_
_entity.id
_entity.type
_entity.pdbx_description
1 polymer ?
#
loop_
_entity_poly.entity_id
_entity_poly.type
_entity_poly.pdbx_seq_one_letter_code
_entity_poly.pdbx_strand_id
1 'polypeptide(L)'
;MGLVALFSNQVNGQVKTNKFGKGFDIVGKDSSFSMNIGMRFQSLYTNNWDVREDELGDIANPTSNFLLRRSRLKFKGFVHNPKIQYKMEFGLTNRDMSGGGTANYSGSSRLILDAVIKWNFYKNFTLWAGQTKLPGNRERVISSGNMETVDRSRLNSRFNIDRDMGVQLHHKMKVGEQLIIKEAFSFSQGEGRNITSGNIGGHDYTFRLEMLPMGNFTSKGDYKGGDLKREEKPKLAIGLTYDINDRAGRERGQGGDFIVADESQLKRLIGFFGDFVYKYKGFSLMGEYANKTVSGGDNNVYDATSNVILGTYYTGEAANIQVSYLFKSDWQPVLRFTHISPTSSNKENEFTLGVSKYIVGHKLKVQSDISYREIGGSDDVLLYRLQFDLHF
;
A
#
# COMPACT_ATOMS: atom_id res chain seq x y z
N MET A 1 13.53 1.28 -62.31
CA MET A 1 12.85 0.31 -61.40
C MET A 1 13.86 -0.06 -60.33
N GLY A 2 13.90 0.65 -59.22
CA GLY A 2 14.86 0.48 -58.14
C GLY A 2 14.19 -0.30 -56.99
N LEU A 3 14.74 -1.44 -56.68
CA LEU A 3 14.33 -2.29 -55.55
C LEU A 3 14.81 -1.63 -54.25
N VAL A 4 13.90 -1.08 -53.46
CA VAL A 4 14.18 -0.67 -52.08
C VAL A 4 14.14 -1.90 -51.20
N ALA A 5 15.32 -2.42 -50.84
CA ALA A 5 15.45 -3.47 -49.84
C ALA A 5 15.21 -2.88 -48.46
N LEU A 6 14.02 -3.10 -47.89
CA LEU A 6 13.72 -2.84 -46.50
C LEU A 6 14.47 -3.85 -45.61
N PHE A 7 15.61 -3.43 -45.07
CA PHE A 7 16.25 -4.16 -43.98
C PHE A 7 15.37 -4.07 -42.74
N SER A 8 14.52 -5.06 -42.50
CA SER A 8 13.87 -5.26 -41.21
C SER A 8 14.93 -5.73 -40.21
N ASN A 9 15.49 -4.80 -39.44
CA ASN A 9 16.25 -5.16 -38.26
C ASN A 9 15.32 -5.87 -37.28
N GLN A 10 15.28 -7.20 -37.32
CA GLN A 10 14.60 -8.00 -36.33
C GLN A 10 15.30 -7.78 -34.98
N VAL A 11 14.65 -7.02 -34.11
CA VAL A 11 15.01 -6.93 -32.70
C VAL A 11 14.66 -8.29 -32.07
N ASN A 12 15.60 -9.23 -32.15
CA ASN A 12 15.42 -10.57 -31.58
C ASN A 12 15.69 -10.55 -30.07
N GLY A 13 14.76 -9.98 -29.30
CA GLY A 13 14.70 -10.23 -27.86
C GLY A 13 14.13 -11.64 -27.61
N GLN A 14 14.72 -12.41 -26.69
CA GLN A 14 14.15 -13.68 -26.29
C GLN A 14 12.93 -13.44 -25.38
N VAL A 15 11.74 -13.70 -25.86
CA VAL A 15 10.54 -13.74 -25.05
C VAL A 15 10.46 -15.12 -24.37
N LYS A 16 10.59 -15.15 -23.05
CA LYS A 16 10.40 -16.36 -22.25
C LYS A 16 8.96 -16.44 -21.76
N THR A 17 8.28 -17.53 -22.07
CA THR A 17 6.97 -17.84 -21.51
C THR A 17 7.13 -18.30 -20.06
N ASN A 18 6.44 -17.64 -19.15
CA ASN A 18 6.46 -17.95 -17.72
C ASN A 18 5.27 -18.84 -17.32
N LYS A 19 5.36 -19.44 -16.12
CA LYS A 19 4.19 -20.05 -15.47
C LYS A 19 3.12 -18.98 -15.24
N PHE A 20 1.84 -19.39 -15.26
CA PHE A 20 0.70 -18.50 -15.00
C PHE A 20 0.93 -17.54 -13.81
N GLY A 21 0.58 -16.30 -14.00
CA GLY A 21 0.70 -15.24 -12.98
C GLY A 21 2.10 -14.68 -12.77
N LYS A 22 3.06 -14.98 -13.64
CA LYS A 22 4.42 -14.42 -13.58
C LYS A 22 4.73 -13.38 -14.66
N GLY A 23 3.76 -13.08 -15.54
CA GLY A 23 3.94 -12.15 -16.64
C GLY A 23 4.82 -12.68 -17.75
N PHE A 24 5.25 -11.78 -18.63
CA PHE A 24 6.11 -12.06 -19.78
C PHE A 24 7.50 -11.50 -19.51
N ASP A 25 8.54 -12.30 -19.72
CA ASP A 25 9.92 -11.86 -19.59
C ASP A 25 10.53 -11.63 -20.98
N ILE A 26 11.15 -10.45 -21.14
CA ILE A 26 11.96 -10.07 -22.28
C ILE A 26 13.38 -9.87 -21.76
N VAL A 27 14.37 -10.48 -22.40
CA VAL A 27 15.77 -10.33 -22.05
C VAL A 27 16.54 -9.91 -23.29
N GLY A 28 17.39 -8.90 -23.19
CA GLY A 28 18.29 -8.49 -24.27
C GLY A 28 19.24 -9.61 -24.66
N LYS A 29 19.62 -9.69 -25.95
CA LYS A 29 20.55 -10.73 -26.46
C LYS A 29 21.87 -10.78 -25.70
N ASP A 30 22.38 -9.61 -25.36
CA ASP A 30 23.61 -9.41 -24.60
C ASP A 30 23.42 -9.48 -23.08
N SER A 31 22.19 -9.79 -22.62
CA SER A 31 21.81 -9.78 -21.21
C SER A 31 22.04 -8.45 -20.48
N SER A 32 22.16 -7.33 -21.22
CA SER A 32 22.34 -5.99 -20.65
C SER A 32 21.05 -5.43 -20.04
N PHE A 33 19.88 -5.97 -20.37
CA PHE A 33 18.63 -5.57 -19.76
C PHE A 33 17.64 -6.74 -19.64
N SER A 34 16.71 -6.62 -18.72
CA SER A 34 15.52 -7.47 -18.67
C SER A 34 14.27 -6.63 -18.44
N MET A 35 13.13 -7.12 -18.92
CA MET A 35 11.82 -6.55 -18.67
C MET A 35 10.82 -7.68 -18.38
N ASN A 36 10.15 -7.61 -17.25
CA ASN A 36 9.00 -8.44 -16.95
C ASN A 36 7.75 -7.57 -17.04
N ILE A 37 6.82 -7.96 -17.89
CA ILE A 37 5.52 -7.28 -18.08
C ILE A 37 4.47 -8.10 -17.37
N GLY A 38 3.73 -7.49 -16.45
CA GLY A 38 2.63 -8.13 -15.73
C GLY A 38 1.39 -7.26 -15.73
N MET A 39 0.24 -7.89 -15.80
CA MET A 39 -1.07 -7.25 -15.69
C MET A 39 -1.82 -7.79 -14.49
N ARG A 40 -2.72 -6.98 -13.97
CA ARG A 40 -3.63 -7.38 -12.91
C ARG A 40 -4.93 -6.62 -13.01
N PHE A 41 -6.03 -7.32 -12.79
CA PHE A 41 -7.31 -6.67 -12.56
C PHE A 41 -8.07 -7.32 -11.39
N GLN A 42 -8.90 -6.52 -10.74
CA GLN A 42 -9.81 -6.93 -9.69
C GLN A 42 -11.20 -6.41 -10.02
N SER A 43 -12.15 -7.34 -10.16
CA SER A 43 -13.57 -7.05 -10.23
C SER A 43 -14.17 -7.16 -8.84
N LEU A 44 -14.94 -6.18 -8.43
CA LEU A 44 -15.51 -6.08 -7.09
C LEU A 44 -16.99 -5.77 -7.15
N TYR A 45 -17.78 -6.59 -6.46
CA TYR A 45 -19.13 -6.29 -6.04
C TYR A 45 -19.14 -5.83 -4.59
N THR A 46 -19.89 -4.76 -4.30
CA THR A 46 -20.12 -4.29 -2.93
C THR A 46 -21.59 -4.07 -2.70
N ASN A 47 -22.03 -4.33 -1.49
CA ASN A 47 -23.34 -3.92 -1.01
C ASN A 47 -23.18 -3.33 0.40
N ASN A 48 -23.68 -2.13 0.61
CA ASN A 48 -23.66 -1.41 1.88
C ASN A 48 -25.10 -1.23 2.37
N TRP A 49 -25.28 -1.31 3.66
CA TRP A 49 -26.51 -0.99 4.36
C TRP A 49 -26.19 -0.10 5.56
N ASP A 50 -27.05 0.82 5.86
CA ASP A 50 -27.07 1.56 7.11
C ASP A 50 -27.76 0.69 8.15
N VAL A 51 -27.24 0.63 9.37
CA VAL A 51 -27.80 -0.07 10.52
C VAL A 51 -28.20 0.99 11.54
N ARG A 52 -29.50 1.14 11.74
CA ARG A 52 -30.06 2.19 12.60
C ARG A 52 -30.15 1.69 14.05
N GLU A 53 -30.07 2.64 14.99
CA GLU A 53 -30.28 2.38 16.42
C GLU A 53 -29.41 1.25 17.01
N ASP A 54 -28.24 0.98 16.41
CA ASP A 54 -27.33 -0.10 16.78
C ASP A 54 -27.97 -1.50 16.77
N GLU A 55 -29.11 -1.66 16.09
CA GLU A 55 -29.84 -2.92 15.99
C GLU A 55 -29.64 -3.56 14.61
N LEU A 56 -28.98 -4.71 14.54
CA LEU A 56 -28.83 -5.49 13.29
C LEU A 56 -30.16 -5.89 12.63
N GLY A 57 -31.28 -5.69 13.30
CA GLY A 57 -32.64 -5.91 12.79
C GLY A 57 -33.21 -4.74 11.96
N ASP A 58 -32.66 -3.52 12.11
CA ASP A 58 -33.10 -2.33 11.34
C ASP A 58 -32.07 -1.97 10.27
N ILE A 59 -32.02 -2.76 9.22
CA ILE A 59 -31.14 -2.59 8.06
C ILE A 59 -31.85 -1.78 6.99
N ALA A 60 -31.28 -0.63 6.61
CA ALA A 60 -31.87 0.32 5.68
C ALA A 60 -30.91 0.71 4.54
N ASN A 61 -31.42 1.47 3.57
CA ASN A 61 -30.69 2.15 2.51
C ASN A 61 -29.66 1.27 1.76
N PRO A 62 -30.05 0.11 1.19
CA PRO A 62 -29.11 -0.73 0.45
C PRO A 62 -28.51 0.01 -0.76
N THR A 63 -27.19 0.06 -0.84
CA THR A 63 -26.47 0.58 -2.00
C THR A 63 -25.52 -0.47 -2.54
N SER A 64 -25.72 -0.88 -3.79
CA SER A 64 -24.88 -1.88 -4.43
C SER A 64 -24.09 -1.33 -5.61
N ASN A 65 -22.91 -1.89 -5.83
CA ASN A 65 -22.01 -1.44 -6.89
C ASN A 65 -21.22 -2.60 -7.50
N PHE A 66 -21.12 -2.62 -8.83
CA PHE A 66 -20.12 -3.41 -9.54
C PHE A 66 -19.06 -2.47 -10.07
N LEU A 67 -17.78 -2.74 -9.76
CA LEU A 67 -16.71 -1.86 -10.18
C LEU A 67 -15.43 -2.61 -10.51
N LEU A 68 -14.66 -2.04 -11.40
CA LEU A 68 -13.28 -2.44 -11.63
C LEU A 68 -12.41 -1.80 -10.52
N ARG A 69 -12.18 -2.57 -9.44
CA ARG A 69 -11.51 -2.08 -8.23
C ARG A 69 -10.07 -1.68 -8.50
N ARG A 70 -9.36 -2.48 -9.31
CA ARG A 70 -7.98 -2.22 -9.77
C ARG A 70 -7.77 -2.82 -11.15
N SER A 71 -7.16 -2.03 -12.02
CA SER A 71 -6.55 -2.49 -13.26
C SER A 71 -5.13 -1.92 -13.30
N ARG A 72 -4.12 -2.79 -13.44
CA ARG A 72 -2.74 -2.36 -13.31
C ARG A 72 -1.86 -3.00 -14.33
N LEU A 73 -0.97 -2.18 -14.92
CA LEU A 73 0.09 -2.62 -15.79
C LEU A 73 1.43 -2.36 -15.09
N LYS A 74 2.29 -3.37 -15.05
CA LYS A 74 3.56 -3.32 -14.34
C LYS A 74 4.70 -3.75 -15.25
N PHE A 75 5.76 -2.94 -15.25
CA PHE A 75 7.04 -3.23 -15.86
C PHE A 75 8.11 -3.24 -14.77
N LYS A 76 8.96 -4.24 -14.76
CA LYS A 76 10.09 -4.35 -13.83
C LYS A 76 11.21 -5.15 -14.48
N GLY A 77 12.43 -4.87 -14.08
CA GLY A 77 13.59 -5.59 -14.61
C GLY A 77 14.88 -4.94 -14.14
N PHE A 78 15.93 -5.15 -14.91
CA PHE A 78 17.21 -4.46 -14.70
C PHE A 78 17.70 -3.85 -16.01
N VAL A 79 18.59 -2.86 -15.89
CA VAL A 79 19.28 -2.22 -16.99
C VAL A 79 20.78 -2.23 -16.70
N HIS A 80 21.60 -2.40 -17.75
CA HIS A 80 23.05 -2.50 -17.73
C HIS A 80 23.55 -3.73 -16.96
N ASN A 81 23.13 -3.93 -15.71
CA ASN A 81 23.44 -5.11 -14.91
C ASN A 81 22.38 -5.32 -13.81
N PRO A 82 22.26 -6.53 -13.21
CA PRO A 82 21.25 -6.83 -12.20
C PRO A 82 21.28 -6.00 -10.91
N LYS A 83 22.33 -5.21 -10.68
CA LYS A 83 22.42 -4.29 -9.54
C LYS A 83 21.57 -3.04 -9.74
N ILE A 84 21.23 -2.68 -11.00
CA ILE A 84 20.40 -1.51 -11.34
C ILE A 84 19.06 -2.02 -11.82
N GLN A 85 18.09 -2.04 -10.92
CA GLN A 85 16.73 -2.50 -11.19
C GLN A 85 15.80 -1.31 -11.35
N TYR A 86 14.70 -1.52 -12.09
CA TYR A 86 13.64 -0.53 -12.21
C TYR A 86 12.28 -1.16 -11.98
N LYS A 87 11.31 -0.32 -11.64
CA LYS A 87 9.89 -0.68 -11.56
C LYS A 87 9.06 0.50 -12.01
N MET A 88 8.13 0.23 -12.94
CA MET A 88 7.03 1.13 -13.28
C MET A 88 5.71 0.39 -13.05
N GLU A 89 4.73 1.07 -12.47
CA GLU A 89 3.39 0.53 -12.26
C GLU A 89 2.36 1.62 -12.57
N PHE A 90 1.43 1.32 -13.48
CA PHE A 90 0.34 2.20 -13.85
C PHE A 90 -0.97 1.72 -13.24
N GLY A 91 -1.78 2.63 -12.76
CA GLY A 91 -3.14 2.40 -12.30
C GLY A 91 -4.13 2.95 -13.31
N LEU A 92 -5.01 2.09 -13.85
CA LEU A 92 -5.87 2.39 -14.99
C LEU A 92 -7.34 2.54 -14.61
N THR A 93 -7.67 2.49 -13.32
CA THR A 93 -9.05 2.67 -12.85
C THR A 93 -9.32 4.13 -12.47
N ASN A 94 -10.57 4.56 -12.53
CA ASN A 94 -10.98 5.89 -12.10
C ASN A 94 -10.45 6.23 -10.68
N ARG A 95 -10.50 5.26 -9.78
CA ARG A 95 -10.00 5.45 -8.40
C ARG A 95 -8.47 5.67 -8.33
N ASP A 96 -7.70 5.03 -9.20
CA ASP A 96 -6.25 5.25 -9.27
C ASP A 96 -5.90 6.58 -9.96
N MET A 97 -6.73 7.06 -10.90
CA MET A 97 -6.50 8.24 -11.73
C MET A 97 -7.18 9.52 -11.21
N SER A 98 -8.18 9.40 -10.32
CA SER A 98 -8.94 10.54 -9.80
C SER A 98 -8.09 11.51 -8.97
N GLY A 99 -8.58 12.72 -8.81
CA GLY A 99 -7.93 13.79 -8.02
C GLY A 99 -6.91 14.62 -8.82
N GLY A 100 -6.85 14.46 -10.14
CA GLY A 100 -5.95 15.24 -11.01
C GLY A 100 -6.49 16.62 -11.42
N GLY A 101 -7.71 16.97 -11.05
CA GLY A 101 -8.36 18.24 -11.42
C GLY A 101 -7.95 19.47 -10.59
N THR A 102 -7.02 19.33 -9.65
CA THR A 102 -6.52 20.44 -8.83
C THR A 102 -5.28 21.07 -9.46
N ALA A 103 -4.99 22.33 -9.12
CA ALA A 103 -3.80 23.06 -9.58
C ALA A 103 -2.51 22.29 -9.33
N ASN A 104 -2.41 21.56 -8.21
CA ASN A 104 -1.24 20.77 -7.83
C ASN A 104 -0.97 19.54 -8.71
N TYR A 105 -1.89 19.19 -9.59
CA TYR A 105 -1.75 18.10 -10.58
C TYR A 105 -1.83 18.62 -12.01
N SER A 106 -1.93 19.93 -12.22
CA SER A 106 -2.06 20.57 -13.55
C SER A 106 -3.12 19.92 -14.44
N GLY A 107 -4.22 19.42 -13.86
CA GLY A 107 -5.29 18.73 -14.59
C GLY A 107 -4.92 17.35 -15.19
N SER A 108 -3.70 16.85 -14.97
CA SER A 108 -3.26 15.57 -15.52
C SER A 108 -3.76 14.37 -14.70
N SER A 109 -3.94 13.23 -15.36
CA SER A 109 -4.31 11.99 -14.69
C SER A 109 -3.22 11.47 -13.78
N ARG A 110 -3.57 11.05 -12.57
CA ARG A 110 -2.66 10.45 -11.59
C ARG A 110 -2.33 8.98 -11.90
N LEU A 111 -1.98 8.69 -13.13
CA LEU A 111 -1.81 7.36 -13.70
C LEU A 111 -0.65 6.58 -13.09
N ILE A 112 0.48 7.24 -12.80
CA ILE A 112 1.70 6.59 -12.34
C ILE A 112 1.56 6.26 -10.85
N LEU A 113 1.67 4.98 -10.51
CA LEU A 113 1.74 4.51 -9.12
C LEU A 113 3.19 4.42 -8.66
N ASP A 114 4.02 3.70 -9.39
CA ASP A 114 5.44 3.59 -9.11
C ASP A 114 6.25 3.91 -10.38
N ALA A 115 7.33 4.67 -10.24
CA ALA A 115 8.38 4.90 -11.22
C ALA A 115 9.69 5.07 -10.45
N VAL A 116 10.46 3.98 -10.26
CA VAL A 116 11.59 3.95 -9.35
C VAL A 116 12.75 3.14 -9.92
N ILE A 117 13.96 3.68 -9.76
CA ILE A 117 15.22 2.99 -9.99
C ILE A 117 15.77 2.55 -8.64
N LYS A 118 16.35 1.35 -8.58
CA LYS A 118 16.91 0.74 -7.38
C LYS A 118 18.31 0.28 -7.67
N TRP A 119 19.27 0.92 -7.05
CA TRP A 119 20.67 0.65 -7.26
C TRP A 119 21.31 -0.01 -6.03
N ASN A 120 21.67 -1.29 -6.15
CA ASN A 120 22.50 -1.95 -5.16
C ASN A 120 23.96 -1.54 -5.37
N PHE A 121 24.37 -0.44 -4.72
CA PHE A 121 25.66 0.19 -4.94
C PHE A 121 26.78 -0.41 -4.09
N TYR A 122 26.42 -0.99 -2.93
CA TYR A 122 27.41 -1.58 -2.03
C TYR A 122 26.81 -2.71 -1.19
N LYS A 123 27.36 -3.93 -1.28
CA LYS A 123 26.95 -5.09 -0.49
C LYS A 123 25.43 -5.20 -0.31
N ASN A 124 24.95 -4.94 0.90
CA ASN A 124 23.53 -5.03 1.30
C ASN A 124 22.81 -3.67 1.28
N PHE A 125 23.46 -2.61 0.79
CA PHE A 125 22.87 -1.28 0.65
C PHE A 125 22.28 -1.10 -0.74
N THR A 126 21.05 -0.58 -0.78
CA THR A 126 20.34 -0.27 -2.03
C THR A 126 19.77 1.13 -1.94
N LEU A 127 20.12 1.99 -2.88
CA LEU A 127 19.54 3.32 -3.07
C LEU A 127 18.37 3.21 -4.04
N TRP A 128 17.22 3.76 -3.66
CA TRP A 128 16.06 3.90 -4.53
C TRP A 128 15.86 5.37 -4.84
N ALA A 129 15.54 5.70 -6.08
CA ALA A 129 15.25 7.07 -6.50
C ALA A 129 14.03 7.07 -7.41
N GLY A 130 13.08 7.96 -7.14
CA GLY A 130 11.82 8.08 -7.87
C GLY A 130 10.59 7.94 -7.02
N GLN A 131 9.43 7.81 -7.67
CA GLN A 131 8.13 7.68 -7.01
C GLN A 131 7.83 6.22 -6.67
N THR A 132 7.63 5.92 -5.41
CA THR A 132 7.21 4.59 -4.94
C THR A 132 6.61 4.66 -3.53
N LYS A 133 6.19 3.51 -2.99
CA LYS A 133 5.76 3.44 -1.59
C LYS A 133 6.93 3.79 -0.68
N LEU A 134 6.64 4.65 0.29
CA LEU A 134 7.55 4.90 1.40
C LEU A 134 7.65 3.66 2.30
N PRO A 135 8.68 3.53 3.12
CA PRO A 135 8.84 2.42 4.06
C PRO A 135 7.89 2.58 5.27
N GLY A 136 6.59 2.63 4.97
CA GLY A 136 5.52 2.86 5.93
C GLY A 136 5.03 1.58 6.62
N ASN A 137 3.79 1.64 7.11
CA ASN A 137 3.13 0.58 7.85
C ASN A 137 2.99 -0.73 7.03
N ARG A 138 2.98 -1.88 7.72
CA ARG A 138 3.04 -3.23 7.13
C ARG A 138 1.96 -3.46 6.07
N GLU A 139 0.72 -3.25 6.41
CA GLU A 139 -0.38 -3.52 5.49
C GLU A 139 -0.30 -2.67 4.21
N ARG A 140 0.27 -1.44 4.32
CA ARG A 140 0.47 -0.57 3.15
C ARG A 140 1.59 -1.05 2.25
N VAL A 141 2.73 -1.50 2.79
CA VAL A 141 3.85 -1.99 1.97
C VAL A 141 3.52 -3.35 1.33
N ILE A 142 2.67 -4.18 1.94
CA ILE A 142 2.12 -5.37 1.29
C ILE A 142 1.36 -4.95 0.02
N SER A 143 1.62 -5.65 -1.09
CA SER A 143 0.87 -5.43 -2.33
C SER A 143 -0.61 -5.75 -2.13
N SER A 144 -1.50 -4.89 -2.64
CA SER A 144 -2.95 -5.16 -2.58
C SER A 144 -3.38 -6.49 -3.25
N GLY A 145 -2.58 -7.04 -4.15
CA GLY A 145 -2.79 -8.37 -4.72
C GLY A 145 -2.39 -9.52 -3.81
N ASN A 146 -1.66 -9.23 -2.75
CA ASN A 146 -1.20 -10.23 -1.79
C ASN A 146 -1.95 -10.15 -0.46
N MET A 147 -3.10 -9.48 -0.43
CA MET A 147 -3.97 -9.41 0.76
C MET A 147 -4.77 -10.69 0.92
N GLU A 148 -5.13 -11.04 2.14
CA GLU A 148 -6.02 -12.15 2.47
C GLU A 148 -7.47 -11.72 2.65
N THR A 149 -7.75 -10.43 2.77
CA THR A 149 -9.07 -9.79 2.76
C THR A 149 -9.27 -9.02 1.45
N VAL A 150 -10.50 -8.65 1.13
CA VAL A 150 -10.84 -7.90 -0.08
C VAL A 150 -10.12 -6.56 -0.12
N ASP A 151 -10.13 -5.82 0.98
CA ASP A 151 -9.40 -4.56 1.12
C ASP A 151 -8.59 -4.54 2.42
N ARG A 152 -7.71 -3.53 2.53
CA ARG A 152 -6.96 -3.24 3.75
C ARG A 152 -7.90 -2.78 4.86
N SER A 153 -7.41 -2.84 6.09
CA SER A 153 -8.11 -2.37 7.28
C SER A 153 -8.49 -0.88 7.21
N ARG A 154 -9.43 -0.50 8.05
CA ARG A 154 -9.76 0.91 8.26
C ARG A 154 -8.56 1.70 8.80
N LEU A 155 -7.71 1.11 9.66
CA LEU A 155 -6.44 1.71 10.07
C LEU A 155 -5.64 2.16 8.85
N ASN A 156 -5.41 1.26 7.89
CA ASN A 156 -4.66 1.60 6.68
C ASN A 156 -5.36 2.65 5.80
N SER A 157 -6.69 2.76 5.84
CA SER A 157 -7.40 3.79 5.08
C SER A 157 -7.25 5.19 5.66
N ARG A 158 -6.98 5.30 6.97
CA ARG A 158 -6.94 6.55 7.73
C ARG A 158 -5.51 6.99 8.07
N PHE A 159 -4.66 6.06 8.51
CA PHE A 159 -3.34 6.31 9.10
C PHE A 159 -2.19 5.72 8.27
N ASN A 160 -2.31 5.60 6.96
CA ASN A 160 -1.21 5.06 6.17
C ASN A 160 -0.13 6.11 5.86
N ILE A 161 1.06 5.58 5.53
CA ILE A 161 2.12 6.28 4.79
C ILE A 161 2.11 5.68 3.38
N ASP A 162 1.82 6.49 2.35
CA ASP A 162 1.66 5.98 0.98
C ASP A 162 2.90 6.23 0.12
N ARG A 163 2.66 6.40 -1.16
CA ARG A 163 3.67 6.68 -2.18
C ARG A 163 4.01 8.15 -2.21
N ASP A 164 5.28 8.41 -2.45
CA ASP A 164 5.79 9.75 -2.68
C ASP A 164 6.97 9.73 -3.65
N MET A 165 7.40 10.89 -4.09
CA MET A 165 8.58 11.13 -4.90
C MET A 165 9.76 11.44 -3.98
N GLY A 166 10.89 10.73 -4.15
CA GLY A 166 12.06 10.99 -3.32
C GLY A 166 13.16 9.95 -3.48
N VAL A 167 14.00 9.86 -2.47
CA VAL A 167 15.08 8.88 -2.37
C VAL A 167 14.91 8.03 -1.12
N GLN A 168 15.31 6.76 -1.20
CA GLN A 168 15.26 5.84 -0.07
C GLN A 168 16.56 5.06 0.01
N LEU A 169 17.13 4.95 1.20
CA LEU A 169 18.25 4.07 1.48
C LEU A 169 17.75 2.84 2.21
N HIS A 170 18.02 1.67 1.66
CA HIS A 170 17.66 0.38 2.25
C HIS A 170 18.93 -0.39 2.60
N HIS A 171 18.94 -0.97 3.79
CA HIS A 171 19.98 -1.87 4.25
C HIS A 171 19.36 -3.14 4.82
N LYS A 172 20.08 -4.26 4.68
CA LYS A 172 19.68 -5.55 5.26
C LYS A 172 20.90 -6.27 5.77
N MET A 173 20.86 -6.70 7.03
CA MET A 173 21.91 -7.49 7.63
C MET A 173 21.38 -8.77 8.27
N LYS A 174 22.26 -9.76 8.41
CA LYS A 174 22.04 -10.97 9.19
C LYS A 174 22.92 -10.88 10.43
N VAL A 175 22.33 -11.03 11.60
CA VAL A 175 23.01 -11.00 12.90
C VAL A 175 22.93 -12.40 13.51
N GLY A 176 24.09 -12.97 13.80
CA GLY A 176 24.18 -14.36 14.24
C GLY A 176 23.63 -15.34 13.21
N GLU A 177 23.00 -16.43 13.69
CA GLU A 177 22.53 -17.49 12.80
C GLU A 177 21.15 -17.24 12.17
N GLN A 178 20.26 -16.49 12.83
CA GLN A 178 18.87 -16.40 12.44
C GLN A 178 18.33 -14.97 12.27
N LEU A 179 18.73 -14.05 13.15
CA LEU A 179 18.17 -12.70 13.18
C LEU A 179 18.48 -11.96 11.87
N ILE A 180 17.44 -11.46 11.21
CA ILE A 180 17.55 -10.55 10.09
C ILE A 180 17.05 -9.17 10.53
N ILE A 181 17.85 -8.15 10.29
CA ILE A 181 17.49 -6.75 10.48
C ILE A 181 17.42 -6.09 9.11
N LYS A 182 16.36 -5.33 8.89
CA LYS A 182 16.18 -4.49 7.69
C LYS A 182 15.90 -3.07 8.14
N GLU A 183 16.64 -2.14 7.58
CA GLU A 183 16.56 -0.72 7.86
C GLU A 183 16.22 0.01 6.58
N ALA A 184 15.35 1.00 6.67
CA ALA A 184 15.03 1.87 5.55
C ALA A 184 14.88 3.31 6.04
N PHE A 185 15.45 4.24 5.29
CA PHE A 185 15.27 5.67 5.44
C PHE A 185 14.75 6.24 4.14
N SER A 186 13.80 7.15 4.21
CA SER A 186 13.28 7.90 3.06
C SER A 186 13.38 9.39 3.31
N PHE A 187 13.76 10.10 2.27
CA PHE A 187 13.65 11.55 2.14
C PHE A 187 12.79 11.82 0.91
N SER A 188 11.61 12.41 1.10
CA SER A 188 10.63 12.59 0.03
C SER A 188 9.92 13.93 0.10
N GLN A 189 9.11 14.21 -0.91
CA GLN A 189 8.50 15.53 -1.09
C GLN A 189 7.49 15.86 0.02
N GLY A 190 6.59 14.94 0.41
CA GLY A 190 5.65 15.10 1.50
C GLY A 190 4.18 15.11 1.07
N GLU A 191 3.87 15.48 -0.17
CA GLU A 191 2.49 15.64 -0.68
C GLU A 191 1.96 14.41 -1.41
N GLY A 192 2.79 13.39 -1.59
CA GLY A 192 2.39 12.16 -2.26
C GLY A 192 2.67 12.17 -3.76
N ARG A 193 2.06 11.23 -4.47
CA ARG A 193 2.39 10.91 -5.86
C ARG A 193 1.84 11.91 -6.89
N ASN A 194 2.57 12.04 -8.00
CA ASN A 194 2.17 12.79 -9.22
C ASN A 194 1.94 14.28 -8.98
N ILE A 195 2.63 14.88 -8.02
CA ILE A 195 2.62 16.33 -7.82
C ILE A 195 3.40 16.99 -8.94
N THR A 196 2.84 18.05 -9.52
CA THR A 196 3.41 18.81 -10.64
C THR A 196 3.90 20.19 -10.25
N SER A 197 3.44 20.73 -9.11
CA SER A 197 3.96 21.95 -8.50
C SER A 197 5.23 21.67 -7.69
N GLY A 198 5.91 22.71 -7.27
CA GLY A 198 6.99 22.61 -6.29
C GLY A 198 6.52 22.04 -4.96
N ASN A 199 7.44 21.84 -4.03
CA ASN A 199 7.14 21.47 -2.67
C ASN A 199 6.23 22.54 -2.03
N ILE A 200 5.15 22.12 -1.36
CA ILE A 200 4.12 23.00 -0.76
C ILE A 200 4.34 23.14 0.73
N GLY A 201 5.34 22.70 1.30
CA GLY A 201 5.62 22.79 2.74
C GLY A 201 7.05 22.42 3.00
N GLY A 202 7.27 21.47 3.91
CA GLY A 202 8.56 20.84 4.15
C GLY A 202 8.69 19.51 3.46
N HIS A 203 9.74 18.80 3.78
CA HIS A 203 9.97 17.44 3.28
C HIS A 203 9.48 16.40 4.28
N ASP A 204 9.32 15.18 3.78
CA ASP A 204 8.94 14.02 4.55
C ASP A 204 10.12 13.08 4.80
N TYR A 205 10.26 12.67 6.04
CA TYR A 205 11.35 11.81 6.55
C TYR A 205 10.75 10.57 7.18
N THR A 206 10.88 9.40 6.53
CA THR A 206 10.36 8.14 7.05
C THR A 206 11.51 7.21 7.45
N PHE A 207 11.48 6.69 8.65
CA PHE A 207 12.41 5.67 9.16
C PHE A 207 11.66 4.38 9.43
N ARG A 208 12.19 3.24 8.98
CA ARG A 208 11.63 1.93 9.29
C ARG A 208 12.71 0.95 9.70
N LEU A 209 12.46 0.27 10.81
CA LEU A 209 13.23 -0.86 11.30
C LEU A 209 12.35 -2.12 11.24
N GLU A 210 12.85 -3.19 10.63
CA GLU A 210 12.21 -4.52 10.68
C GLU A 210 13.19 -5.54 11.27
N MET A 211 12.68 -6.36 12.17
CA MET A 211 13.39 -7.48 12.77
C MET A 211 12.68 -8.78 12.48
N LEU A 212 13.41 -9.78 11.99
CA LEU A 212 12.94 -11.14 11.76
C LEU A 212 13.74 -12.09 12.65
N PRO A 213 13.36 -12.26 13.93
CA PRO A 213 14.15 -13.03 14.90
C PRO A 213 14.24 -14.52 14.56
N MET A 214 13.26 -15.05 13.82
CA MET A 214 13.22 -16.45 13.39
C MET A 214 13.68 -16.63 11.93
N GLY A 215 14.45 -15.66 11.40
CA GLY A 215 14.96 -15.67 10.03
C GLY A 215 13.94 -15.31 8.96
N ASN A 216 14.36 -15.42 7.71
CA ASN A 216 13.50 -15.04 6.58
C ASN A 216 12.28 -15.97 6.47
N PHE A 217 11.15 -15.37 6.05
CA PHE A 217 9.99 -16.12 5.59
C PHE A 217 10.22 -16.73 4.21
N THR A 218 9.63 -17.86 3.94
CA THR A 218 9.63 -18.51 2.63
C THR A 218 8.99 -17.58 1.59
N SER A 219 9.70 -17.32 0.50
CA SER A 219 9.22 -16.50 -0.62
C SER A 219 8.76 -15.09 -0.23
N LYS A 220 9.42 -14.46 0.75
CA LYS A 220 9.05 -13.14 1.30
C LYS A 220 7.62 -13.14 1.85
N GLY A 221 7.29 -14.14 2.65
CA GLY A 221 5.97 -14.31 3.28
C GLY A 221 5.61 -13.15 4.22
N ASP A 222 6.61 -12.45 4.78
CA ASP A 222 6.46 -11.23 5.58
C ASP A 222 5.77 -10.07 4.83
N TYR A 223 5.73 -10.11 3.49
CA TYR A 223 5.05 -9.13 2.62
C TYR A 223 3.86 -9.74 1.85
N LYS A 224 3.23 -10.74 2.42
CA LYS A 224 2.03 -11.39 1.84
C LYS A 224 1.03 -11.68 2.94
N GLY A 225 -0.27 -11.54 2.66
CA GLY A 225 -1.32 -12.01 3.54
C GLY A 225 -1.40 -13.54 3.53
N GLY A 226 -1.83 -14.12 4.64
CA GLY A 226 -1.95 -15.56 4.82
C GLY A 226 -0.62 -16.34 4.75
N ASP A 227 -0.62 -17.55 5.27
CA ASP A 227 0.54 -18.44 5.21
C ASP A 227 0.42 -19.43 4.04
N LEU A 228 0.45 -18.91 2.79
CA LEU A 228 0.32 -19.74 1.57
C LEU A 228 1.51 -20.69 1.36
N LYS A 229 2.61 -20.51 2.08
CA LYS A 229 3.78 -21.38 2.02
C LYS A 229 3.81 -22.41 3.14
N ARG A 230 2.85 -22.30 4.08
CA ARG A 230 2.75 -23.21 5.23
C ARG A 230 4.08 -23.37 5.93
N GLU A 231 4.61 -22.25 6.43
CA GLU A 231 5.93 -22.21 7.09
C GLU A 231 6.09 -23.41 8.03
N GLU A 232 7.05 -24.26 7.78
CA GLU A 232 7.28 -25.49 8.57
C GLU A 232 7.76 -25.19 9.99
N LYS A 233 8.42 -24.04 10.17
CA LYS A 233 8.86 -23.49 11.46
C LYS A 233 8.20 -22.16 11.69
N PRO A 234 7.93 -21.80 12.95
CA PRO A 234 7.39 -20.47 13.26
C PRO A 234 8.24 -19.36 12.64
N LYS A 235 7.57 -18.34 12.13
CA LYS A 235 8.20 -17.13 11.58
C LYS A 235 7.55 -15.90 12.17
N LEU A 236 8.38 -14.94 12.58
CA LEU A 236 7.95 -13.66 13.14
C LEU A 236 8.69 -12.52 12.45
N ALA A 237 7.97 -11.48 12.07
CA ALA A 237 8.51 -10.19 11.68
C ALA A 237 7.90 -9.11 12.56
N ILE A 238 8.70 -8.21 13.08
CA ILE A 238 8.30 -7.03 13.86
C ILE A 238 8.79 -5.81 13.11
N GLY A 239 7.95 -4.79 12.97
CA GLY A 239 8.29 -3.54 12.29
C GLY A 239 7.96 -2.32 13.14
N LEU A 240 8.83 -1.32 13.12
CA LEU A 240 8.62 -0.02 13.72
C LEU A 240 8.86 1.04 12.63
N THR A 241 7.97 2.00 12.52
CA THR A 241 8.11 3.13 11.59
C THR A 241 7.90 4.43 12.33
N TYR A 242 8.78 5.40 12.06
CA TYR A 242 8.65 6.77 12.52
C TYR A 242 8.68 7.69 11.30
N ASP A 243 7.74 8.62 11.23
CA ASP A 243 7.48 9.47 10.08
C ASP A 243 7.35 10.92 10.52
N ILE A 244 8.03 11.81 9.82
CA ILE A 244 7.99 13.25 10.08
C ILE A 244 7.74 13.95 8.75
N ASN A 245 6.54 14.44 8.54
CA ASN A 245 6.22 15.30 7.41
C ASN A 245 6.24 16.77 7.91
N ASP A 246 7.33 17.46 7.56
CA ASP A 246 7.54 18.84 8.03
C ASP A 246 6.64 19.79 7.25
N ARG A 247 5.88 20.64 7.96
CA ARG A 247 4.93 21.56 7.34
C ARG A 247 4.07 20.87 6.28
N ALA A 248 3.36 19.81 6.70
CA ALA A 248 2.60 18.97 5.81
C ALA A 248 1.55 19.76 5.03
N GLY A 249 1.60 19.73 3.71
CA GLY A 249 0.67 20.45 2.83
C GLY A 249 -0.70 19.76 2.67
N ARG A 250 -0.91 18.61 3.33
CA ARG A 250 -2.17 17.85 3.24
C ARG A 250 -2.57 17.28 4.59
N GLU A 251 -3.88 17.09 4.78
CA GLU A 251 -4.50 16.63 6.02
C GLU A 251 -3.90 15.35 6.62
N ARG A 252 -3.37 14.44 5.80
CA ARG A 252 -2.83 13.14 6.22
C ARG A 252 -1.37 12.90 5.80
N GLY A 253 -0.66 13.95 5.42
CA GLY A 253 0.68 13.87 4.83
C GLY A 253 0.60 13.56 3.34
N GLN A 254 0.91 12.32 2.90
CA GLN A 254 0.85 11.94 1.47
C GLN A 254 -0.59 11.75 0.94
N GLY A 255 -1.62 12.07 1.71
CA GLY A 255 -3.03 11.88 1.36
C GLY A 255 -3.97 12.86 2.05
N GLY A 256 -5.26 12.76 1.77
CA GLY A 256 -6.26 13.74 2.19
C GLY A 256 -6.35 14.90 1.21
N ASP A 257 -7.09 15.93 1.57
CA ASP A 257 -7.19 17.15 0.78
C ASP A 257 -5.99 18.07 1.06
N PHE A 258 -5.72 18.98 0.12
CA PHE A 258 -4.68 19.99 0.32
C PHE A 258 -5.18 21.05 1.28
N ILE A 259 -4.31 21.47 2.19
CA ILE A 259 -4.53 22.60 3.07
C ILE A 259 -3.99 23.84 2.36
N VAL A 260 -4.90 24.72 1.95
CA VAL A 260 -4.55 25.96 1.23
C VAL A 260 -4.23 27.03 2.26
N ALA A 261 -2.97 27.11 2.67
CA ALA A 261 -2.46 28.02 3.67
C ALA A 261 -1.05 28.48 3.29
N ASP A 262 -0.58 29.57 3.89
CA ASP A 262 0.82 29.96 3.77
C ASP A 262 1.72 28.91 4.44
N GLU A 263 2.91 28.72 3.92
CA GLU A 263 3.87 27.73 4.42
C GLU A 263 4.16 27.87 5.93
N SER A 264 4.16 29.11 6.44
CA SER A 264 4.36 29.40 7.86
C SER A 264 3.23 28.93 8.78
N GLN A 265 2.03 28.70 8.23
CA GLN A 265 0.85 28.22 8.96
C GLN A 265 0.79 26.68 8.99
N LEU A 266 1.47 26.02 8.06
CA LEU A 266 1.50 24.57 7.99
C LEU A 266 2.29 23.98 9.16
N LYS A 267 1.80 22.85 9.69
CA LYS A 267 2.34 22.21 10.88
C LYS A 267 3.06 20.89 10.52
N ARG A 268 3.95 20.49 11.39
CA ARG A 268 4.62 19.19 11.29
C ARG A 268 3.67 18.10 11.72
N LEU A 269 3.47 17.11 10.84
CA LEU A 269 2.71 15.89 11.12
C LEU A 269 3.69 14.77 11.48
N ILE A 270 3.48 14.13 12.62
CA ILE A 270 4.36 13.07 13.13
C ILE A 270 3.56 11.78 13.23
N GLY A 271 4.10 10.70 12.67
CA GLY A 271 3.51 9.37 12.69
C GLY A 271 4.40 8.34 13.37
N PHE A 272 3.81 7.50 14.21
CA PHE A 272 4.45 6.31 14.75
C PHE A 272 3.62 5.08 14.39
N PHE A 273 4.29 4.00 13.93
CA PHE A 273 3.63 2.75 13.59
C PHE A 273 4.42 1.58 14.16
N GLY A 274 3.69 0.65 14.77
CA GLY A 274 4.21 -0.65 15.18
C GLY A 274 3.46 -1.75 14.46
N ASP A 275 4.15 -2.78 13.99
CA ASP A 275 3.51 -3.91 13.32
C ASP A 275 4.20 -5.23 13.60
N PHE A 276 3.44 -6.32 13.46
CA PHE A 276 4.01 -7.66 13.46
C PHE A 276 3.27 -8.60 12.51
N VAL A 277 3.95 -9.63 12.05
CA VAL A 277 3.41 -10.77 11.30
C VAL A 277 3.99 -12.06 11.85
N TYR A 278 3.12 -12.98 12.24
CA TYR A 278 3.49 -14.33 12.66
C TYR A 278 2.86 -15.37 11.72
N LYS A 279 3.62 -16.42 11.33
CA LYS A 279 3.14 -17.49 10.47
C LYS A 279 3.70 -18.84 10.89
N TYR A 280 2.83 -19.87 10.83
CA TYR A 280 3.20 -21.24 11.12
C TYR A 280 2.14 -22.23 10.63
N LYS A 281 2.53 -23.20 9.78
CA LYS A 281 1.71 -24.33 9.30
C LYS A 281 0.31 -23.95 8.78
N GLY A 282 0.21 -22.82 8.08
CA GLY A 282 -1.04 -22.29 7.55
C GLY A 282 -1.73 -21.26 8.45
N PHE A 283 -1.35 -21.17 9.72
CA PHE A 283 -1.80 -20.10 10.61
C PHE A 283 -1.09 -18.79 10.29
N SER A 284 -1.83 -17.68 10.28
CA SER A 284 -1.28 -16.33 10.11
C SER A 284 -1.94 -15.37 11.09
N LEU A 285 -1.14 -14.56 11.75
CA LEU A 285 -1.56 -13.49 12.63
C LEU A 285 -0.80 -12.22 12.25
N MET A 286 -1.50 -11.11 12.07
CA MET A 286 -0.94 -9.80 11.79
C MET A 286 -1.59 -8.76 12.68
N GLY A 287 -0.78 -7.85 13.22
CA GLY A 287 -1.25 -6.70 13.98
C GLY A 287 -0.52 -5.44 13.56
N GLU A 288 -1.23 -4.31 13.64
CA GLU A 288 -0.69 -2.97 13.42
C GLU A 288 -1.26 -2.00 14.46
N TYR A 289 -0.43 -1.09 14.89
CA TYR A 289 -0.79 0.10 15.65
C TYR A 289 -0.29 1.34 14.91
N ALA A 290 -1.07 2.40 14.93
CA ALA A 290 -0.72 3.68 14.35
C ALA A 290 -1.09 4.81 15.32
N ASN A 291 -0.21 5.79 15.44
CA ASN A 291 -0.48 7.04 16.11
C ASN A 291 0.03 8.19 15.24
N LYS A 292 -0.81 9.20 15.01
CA LYS A 292 -0.43 10.44 14.34
C LYS A 292 -0.75 11.64 15.20
N THR A 293 0.19 12.57 15.30
CA THR A 293 0.09 13.81 16.05
C THR A 293 0.57 14.99 15.22
N VAL A 294 0.19 16.17 15.59
CA VAL A 294 0.66 17.42 14.97
C VAL A 294 1.46 18.24 15.98
N SER A 295 2.47 18.94 15.51
CA SER A 295 3.24 19.85 16.36
C SER A 295 2.35 20.96 16.94
N GLY A 296 2.51 21.24 18.24
CA GLY A 296 1.67 22.24 18.95
C GLY A 296 0.32 21.70 19.42
N GLY A 297 -0.06 20.46 19.12
CA GLY A 297 -1.25 19.77 19.65
C GLY A 297 -2.60 20.17 19.05
N ASP A 298 -2.71 21.32 18.41
CA ASP A 298 -3.92 21.76 17.72
C ASP A 298 -3.90 21.30 16.26
N ASN A 299 -4.89 20.52 15.84
CA ASN A 299 -4.98 19.94 14.52
C ASN A 299 -5.41 20.92 13.43
N ASN A 300 -5.97 22.07 13.78
CA ASN A 300 -6.47 23.04 12.82
C ASN A 300 -5.36 23.93 12.31
N VAL A 301 -5.44 24.30 11.04
CA VAL A 301 -4.66 25.35 10.41
C VAL A 301 -5.57 26.54 10.22
N TYR A 302 -5.17 27.70 10.70
CA TYR A 302 -5.98 28.91 10.69
C TYR A 302 -5.39 29.94 9.72
N ASP A 303 -6.28 30.72 9.11
CA ASP A 303 -5.89 31.94 8.44
C ASP A 303 -5.31 32.93 9.45
N ALA A 304 -4.15 33.49 9.16
CA ALA A 304 -3.43 34.38 10.09
C ALA A 304 -4.16 35.70 10.43
N THR A 305 -5.09 36.10 9.55
CA THR A 305 -5.79 37.39 9.68
C THR A 305 -7.21 37.21 10.21
N SER A 306 -7.95 36.25 9.64
CA SER A 306 -9.38 36.06 9.93
C SER A 306 -9.66 35.00 10.99
N ASN A 307 -8.67 34.24 11.40
CA ASN A 307 -8.80 33.10 12.32
C ASN A 307 -9.80 32.01 11.82
N VAL A 308 -10.05 31.99 10.52
CA VAL A 308 -10.89 30.96 9.86
C VAL A 308 -10.07 29.67 9.71
N ILE A 309 -10.69 28.50 9.91
CA ILE A 309 -10.05 27.20 9.70
C ILE A 309 -9.87 26.96 8.19
N LEU A 310 -8.63 26.85 7.74
CA LEU A 310 -8.24 26.55 6.36
C LEU A 310 -8.16 25.05 6.08
N GLY A 311 -7.95 24.26 7.12
CA GLY A 311 -7.89 22.79 7.05
C GLY A 311 -7.63 22.17 8.40
N THR A 312 -7.82 20.85 8.49
CA THR A 312 -7.64 20.11 9.76
C THR A 312 -6.82 18.84 9.49
N TYR A 313 -5.71 18.67 10.20
CA TYR A 313 -4.93 17.45 10.14
C TYR A 313 -5.67 16.29 10.78
N TYR A 314 -5.66 15.14 10.09
CA TYR A 314 -6.23 13.91 10.59
C TYR A 314 -5.22 13.20 11.50
N THR A 315 -5.43 13.28 12.79
CA THR A 315 -4.58 12.74 13.86
C THR A 315 -5.36 11.81 14.76
N GLY A 316 -4.69 11.18 15.71
CA GLY A 316 -5.25 10.23 16.66
C GLY A 316 -4.53 8.89 16.58
N GLU A 317 -5.21 7.83 16.99
CA GLU A 317 -4.65 6.49 17.06
C GLU A 317 -5.56 5.43 16.44
N ALA A 318 -4.96 4.31 16.04
CA ALA A 318 -5.68 3.16 15.52
C ALA A 318 -4.93 1.86 15.80
N ALA A 319 -5.70 0.79 15.97
CA ALA A 319 -5.17 -0.56 16.10
C ALA A 319 -5.92 -1.51 15.14
N ASN A 320 -5.21 -2.49 14.62
CA ASN A 320 -5.76 -3.53 13.77
C ASN A 320 -5.14 -4.87 14.13
N ILE A 321 -5.97 -5.89 14.26
CA ILE A 321 -5.52 -7.27 14.44
C ILE A 321 -6.31 -8.16 13.49
N GLN A 322 -5.62 -9.14 12.89
CA GLN A 322 -6.23 -10.05 11.92
C GLN A 322 -5.61 -11.43 12.08
N VAL A 323 -6.46 -12.45 12.13
CA VAL A 323 -6.08 -13.85 12.26
C VAL A 323 -6.71 -14.67 11.14
N SER A 324 -5.98 -15.62 10.61
CA SER A 324 -6.45 -16.50 9.55
C SER A 324 -5.82 -17.88 9.60
N TYR A 325 -6.48 -18.84 8.97
CA TYR A 325 -5.96 -20.19 8.80
C TYR A 325 -6.20 -20.69 7.38
N LEU A 326 -5.13 -21.09 6.70
CA LEU A 326 -5.20 -21.68 5.37
C LEU A 326 -5.38 -23.19 5.47
N PHE A 327 -6.51 -23.72 5.02
CA PHE A 327 -6.75 -25.16 4.92
C PHE A 327 -5.99 -25.79 3.74
N LYS A 328 -5.75 -27.10 3.80
CA LYS A 328 -5.11 -27.83 2.66
C LYS A 328 -5.90 -27.74 1.36
N SER A 329 -7.18 -27.43 1.45
CA SER A 329 -8.10 -27.22 0.33
C SER A 329 -7.99 -25.79 -0.26
N ASP A 330 -6.99 -24.98 0.14
CA ASP A 330 -6.78 -23.60 -0.30
C ASP A 330 -7.93 -22.63 0.03
N TRP A 331 -8.77 -22.96 0.99
CA TRP A 331 -9.71 -22.06 1.63
C TRP A 331 -9.04 -21.42 2.85
N GLN A 332 -9.28 -20.13 3.03
CA GLN A 332 -8.73 -19.37 4.16
C GLN A 332 -9.80 -18.45 4.76
N PRO A 333 -10.45 -18.83 5.86
CA PRO A 333 -11.19 -17.89 6.68
C PRO A 333 -10.23 -16.88 7.34
N VAL A 334 -10.74 -15.68 7.55
CA VAL A 334 -10.03 -14.57 8.21
C VAL A 334 -11.00 -13.80 9.11
N LEU A 335 -10.55 -13.47 10.31
CA LEU A 335 -11.20 -12.55 11.22
C LEU A 335 -10.29 -11.32 11.38
N ARG A 336 -10.88 -10.14 11.36
CA ARG A 336 -10.19 -8.88 11.58
C ARG A 336 -11.01 -7.97 12.48
N PHE A 337 -10.33 -7.33 13.41
CA PHE A 337 -10.86 -6.23 14.21
C PHE A 337 -9.99 -5.00 13.99
N THR A 338 -10.63 -3.85 13.81
CA THR A 338 -9.94 -2.56 13.66
C THR A 338 -10.63 -1.53 14.55
N HIS A 339 -9.86 -0.86 15.38
CA HIS A 339 -10.29 0.28 16.19
C HIS A 339 -9.62 1.55 15.67
N ILE A 340 -10.37 2.65 15.56
CA ILE A 340 -9.88 3.97 15.19
C ILE A 340 -10.41 4.99 16.19
N SER A 341 -9.52 5.78 16.76
CA SER A 341 -9.82 6.88 17.68
C SER A 341 -9.18 8.17 17.15
N PRO A 342 -9.86 8.88 16.22
CA PRO A 342 -9.35 10.14 15.69
C PRO A 342 -9.51 11.26 16.74
N THR A 343 -8.65 12.27 16.67
CA THR A 343 -8.74 13.43 17.60
C THR A 343 -9.96 14.30 17.33
N SER A 344 -10.33 14.47 16.04
CA SER A 344 -11.35 15.45 15.63
C SER A 344 -12.57 14.84 14.92
N SER A 345 -12.80 13.55 15.06
CA SER A 345 -13.97 12.88 14.49
C SER A 345 -14.39 11.66 15.31
N ASN A 346 -15.48 11.01 14.92
CA ASN A 346 -16.04 9.90 15.67
C ASN A 346 -15.11 8.68 15.67
N LYS A 347 -15.13 7.94 16.79
CA LYS A 347 -14.46 6.65 16.90
C LYS A 347 -15.16 5.63 16.04
N GLU A 348 -14.38 4.71 15.46
CA GLU A 348 -14.90 3.62 14.64
C GLU A 348 -14.36 2.28 15.15
N ASN A 349 -15.23 1.26 15.24
CA ASN A 349 -14.85 -0.14 15.43
C ASN A 349 -15.32 -0.92 14.20
N GLU A 350 -14.45 -1.74 13.60
CA GLU A 350 -14.84 -2.57 12.46
C GLU A 350 -14.48 -4.02 12.70
N PHE A 351 -15.49 -4.87 12.64
CA PHE A 351 -15.37 -6.34 12.69
C PHE A 351 -15.55 -6.89 11.28
N THR A 352 -14.60 -7.68 10.81
CA THR A 352 -14.65 -8.28 9.48
C THR A 352 -14.50 -9.79 9.57
N LEU A 353 -15.44 -10.51 9.00
CA LEU A 353 -15.34 -11.93 8.69
C LEU A 353 -15.15 -12.09 7.18
N GLY A 354 -14.07 -12.73 6.77
CA GLY A 354 -13.78 -12.96 5.38
C GLY A 354 -13.40 -14.38 5.06
N VAL A 355 -13.46 -14.71 3.77
CA VAL A 355 -12.99 -15.98 3.24
C VAL A 355 -12.34 -15.77 1.89
N SER A 356 -11.17 -16.39 1.69
CA SER A 356 -10.47 -16.42 0.41
C SER A 356 -10.35 -17.85 -0.10
N LYS A 357 -10.63 -18.06 -1.39
CA LYS A 357 -10.29 -19.27 -2.13
C LYS A 357 -9.16 -18.99 -3.07
N TYR A 358 -8.03 -19.65 -2.86
CA TYR A 358 -6.87 -19.54 -3.72
C TYR A 358 -6.93 -20.62 -4.79
N ILE A 359 -7.02 -20.24 -6.07
CA ILE A 359 -7.00 -21.15 -7.23
C ILE A 359 -5.54 -21.32 -7.68
N VAL A 360 -4.79 -20.23 -7.81
CA VAL A 360 -3.35 -20.22 -8.08
C VAL A 360 -2.67 -19.24 -7.11
N GLY A 361 -2.71 -19.54 -5.82
CA GLY A 361 -2.22 -18.65 -4.78
C GLY A 361 -2.79 -17.24 -4.92
N HIS A 362 -1.99 -16.21 -4.67
CA HIS A 362 -2.44 -14.82 -4.87
C HIS A 362 -2.60 -14.39 -6.36
N LYS A 363 -2.36 -15.29 -7.32
CA LYS A 363 -2.42 -14.93 -8.74
C LYS A 363 -3.79 -15.11 -9.37
N LEU A 364 -4.56 -16.02 -8.82
CA LEU A 364 -5.96 -16.20 -9.15
C LEU A 364 -6.69 -16.62 -7.90
N LYS A 365 -7.59 -15.78 -7.44
CA LYS A 365 -8.35 -16.01 -6.20
C LYS A 365 -9.72 -15.35 -6.24
N VAL A 366 -10.63 -15.90 -5.46
CA VAL A 366 -11.93 -15.31 -5.14
C VAL A 366 -11.92 -14.98 -3.65
N GLN A 367 -12.39 -13.81 -3.28
CA GLN A 367 -12.46 -13.34 -1.90
C GLN A 367 -13.84 -12.77 -1.61
N SER A 368 -14.36 -13.08 -0.45
CA SER A 368 -15.59 -12.47 0.04
C SER A 368 -15.40 -12.07 1.50
N ASP A 369 -15.98 -10.96 1.90
CA ASP A 369 -16.05 -10.57 3.31
C ASP A 369 -17.32 -9.80 3.64
N ILE A 370 -17.68 -9.85 4.92
CA ILE A 370 -18.72 -9.04 5.52
C ILE A 370 -18.07 -8.26 6.68
N SER A 371 -18.34 -6.97 6.73
CA SER A 371 -17.82 -6.09 7.78
C SER A 371 -18.97 -5.34 8.43
N TYR A 372 -18.99 -5.35 9.76
CA TYR A 372 -19.85 -4.49 10.58
C TYR A 372 -18.99 -3.39 11.16
N ARG A 373 -19.42 -2.15 11.00
CA ARG A 373 -18.70 -0.96 11.46
C ARG A 373 -19.59 -0.11 12.34
N GLU A 374 -19.22 -0.04 13.59
CA GLU A 374 -19.78 0.87 14.58
C GLU A 374 -19.14 2.26 14.41
N ILE A 375 -19.96 3.31 14.37
CA ILE A 375 -19.50 4.70 14.21
C ILE A 375 -20.16 5.54 15.29
N GLY A 376 -19.41 5.96 16.29
CA GLY A 376 -19.94 6.74 17.39
C GLY A 376 -20.70 7.99 16.91
N GLY A 377 -21.98 8.13 17.30
CA GLY A 377 -22.81 9.29 16.98
C GLY A 377 -23.34 9.33 15.53
N SER A 378 -23.34 8.23 14.80
CA SER A 378 -23.99 8.08 13.49
C SER A 378 -24.43 6.64 13.28
N ASP A 379 -25.27 6.39 12.25
CA ASP A 379 -25.68 5.05 11.89
C ASP A 379 -24.47 4.15 11.62
N ASP A 380 -24.55 2.91 12.04
CA ASP A 380 -23.57 1.88 11.77
C ASP A 380 -23.63 1.42 10.30
N VAL A 381 -22.64 0.71 9.86
CA VAL A 381 -22.57 0.25 8.46
C VAL A 381 -22.32 -1.26 8.40
N LEU A 382 -23.20 -1.96 7.70
CA LEU A 382 -22.96 -3.33 7.28
C LEU A 382 -22.49 -3.33 5.82
N LEU A 383 -21.36 -3.97 5.55
CA LEU A 383 -20.72 -3.99 4.22
C LEU A 383 -20.45 -5.43 3.82
N TYR A 384 -21.01 -5.85 2.68
CA TYR A 384 -20.67 -7.11 2.01
C TYR A 384 -19.83 -6.85 0.76
N ARG A 385 -18.80 -7.69 0.52
CA ARG A 385 -17.95 -7.59 -0.67
C ARG A 385 -17.65 -8.97 -1.26
N LEU A 386 -17.63 -9.02 -2.58
CA LEU A 386 -17.17 -10.17 -3.36
C LEU A 386 -16.18 -9.72 -4.44
N GLN A 387 -15.00 -10.30 -4.48
CA GLN A 387 -13.91 -9.92 -5.38
C GLN A 387 -13.34 -11.10 -6.14
N PHE A 388 -13.10 -10.87 -7.43
CA PHE A 388 -12.28 -11.73 -8.28
C PHE A 388 -10.95 -11.02 -8.57
N ASP A 389 -9.83 -11.68 -8.32
CA ASP A 389 -8.47 -11.13 -8.50
C ASP A 389 -7.68 -12.02 -9.44
N LEU A 390 -7.22 -11.45 -10.56
CA LEU A 390 -6.42 -12.12 -11.58
C LEU A 390 -5.14 -11.34 -11.85
N HIS A 391 -4.02 -12.07 -11.84
CA HIS A 391 -2.70 -11.54 -12.22
C HIS A 391 -2.08 -12.46 -13.29
N PHE A 392 -1.49 -11.86 -14.30
CA PHE A 392 -0.66 -12.55 -15.29
C PHE A 392 0.45 -11.66 -15.85
#